data_c68bfd3a693d5610fe1e3b980c51802c
#
_entry.id   c68bfd3a693d5610fe1e3b980c51802c
#
_cell.length_a   1.000
_cell.length_b   1.000
_cell.length_c   1.000
_cell.angle_alpha   90.00
_cell.angle_beta   90.00
_cell.angle_gamma   90.00
#
_symmetry.space_group_name_H-M   'P 1'
#
loop_
_entity.id
_entity.type
_entity.pdbx_description
1 polymer ?
#
loop_
_entity_poly.entity_id
_entity_poly.type
_entity_poly.pdbx_seq_one_letter_code
_entity_poly.pdbx_strand_id
1 'polypeptide(L)'
;MFGWVNGKDPRQYGLDFGLWTRSMVANLIEQKFGVRIGLTAVGELLAKLGLTPQKPLERAYQRDPEAIERWQRETYPAIARAAKAVGGEVYFWDESGFRADTVHGKTWGKKGETPVVARPGQRQSISTASAVTSKGAFWYSTYQGGLNEQLFVELLKQMMRYRTEPVHLVLDGMPAHKTKLVKTYVASTEGRLTLHFLPGYAPELNPDELVWSHVKRTGVARTPLRKGEKLRDKIEAQLATIKIMPQLVRAFFKTPRVAYIID
;
A
#
# COMPACT_ATOMS: atom_id res chain seq x y z
N MET A 1 -32.14 -4.41 14.58
CA MET A 1 -31.49 -3.34 13.82
C MET A 1 -29.98 -3.51 13.70
N PHE A 2 -29.25 -3.84 14.77
CA PHE A 2 -27.81 -4.14 14.68
C PHE A 2 -27.51 -5.13 13.55
N GLY A 3 -28.18 -6.30 13.49
CA GLY A 3 -27.98 -7.31 12.45
C GLY A 3 -28.42 -6.92 11.03
N TRP A 4 -29.06 -5.75 10.85
CA TRP A 4 -29.36 -5.25 9.50
C TRP A 4 -28.20 -4.45 8.93
N VAL A 5 -27.49 -3.72 9.77
CA VAL A 5 -26.41 -2.81 9.37
C VAL A 5 -25.05 -3.50 9.46
N ASN A 6 -24.85 -4.34 10.49
CA ASN A 6 -23.60 -5.04 10.71
C ASN A 6 -23.53 -6.34 9.87
N GLY A 7 -22.61 -6.38 8.93
CA GLY A 7 -22.37 -7.58 8.10
C GLY A 7 -23.35 -7.80 6.94
N LYS A 8 -24.27 -6.86 6.70
CA LYS A 8 -25.20 -6.93 5.55
C LYS A 8 -25.05 -5.71 4.65
N ASP A 9 -25.23 -5.95 3.36
CA ASP A 9 -25.19 -4.91 2.33
C ASP A 9 -26.58 -4.25 2.21
N PRO A 10 -26.69 -2.91 2.10
CA PRO A 10 -27.96 -2.20 1.89
C PRO A 10 -28.77 -2.73 0.70
N ARG A 11 -28.11 -3.21 -0.36
CA ARG A 11 -28.75 -3.80 -1.55
C ARG A 11 -29.60 -5.02 -1.24
N GLN A 12 -29.30 -5.75 -0.17
CA GLN A 12 -30.14 -6.88 0.31
C GLN A 12 -31.50 -6.42 0.84
N TYR A 13 -31.67 -5.10 1.04
CA TYR A 13 -32.93 -4.47 1.46
C TYR A 13 -33.57 -3.63 0.34
N GLY A 14 -33.13 -3.81 -0.92
CA GLY A 14 -33.64 -3.06 -2.07
C GLY A 14 -33.13 -1.60 -2.16
N LEU A 15 -32.01 -1.30 -1.52
CA LEU A 15 -31.40 0.04 -1.56
C LEU A 15 -30.27 0.06 -2.58
N ASP A 16 -30.19 1.10 -3.40
CA ASP A 16 -29.27 1.19 -4.56
C ASP A 16 -27.82 1.56 -4.24
N PHE A 17 -27.40 1.48 -2.97
CA PHE A 17 -26.05 1.87 -2.58
C PHE A 17 -25.37 0.81 -1.71
N GLY A 18 -24.10 0.57 -1.95
CA GLY A 18 -23.33 -0.49 -1.26
C GLY A 18 -22.85 -0.15 0.15
N LEU A 19 -23.04 1.08 0.63
CA LEU A 19 -22.63 1.53 1.95
C LEU A 19 -23.79 2.12 2.72
N TRP A 20 -23.94 1.75 4.00
CA TRP A 20 -24.98 2.29 4.85
C TRP A 20 -24.83 3.79 5.10
N THR A 21 -25.90 4.53 4.91
CA THR A 21 -26.05 5.93 5.31
C THR A 21 -27.12 6.08 6.37
N ARG A 22 -27.09 7.16 7.16
CA ARG A 22 -28.14 7.44 8.15
C ARG A 22 -29.53 7.54 7.51
N SER A 23 -29.62 8.12 6.31
CA SER A 23 -30.90 8.22 5.58
C SER A 23 -31.44 6.85 5.18
N MET A 24 -30.58 5.94 4.71
CA MET A 24 -31.00 4.57 4.40
C MET A 24 -31.52 3.82 5.63
N VAL A 25 -30.84 3.99 6.76
CA VAL A 25 -31.30 3.39 8.03
C VAL A 25 -32.64 4.01 8.46
N ALA A 26 -32.84 5.33 8.32
CA ALA A 26 -34.10 5.99 8.60
C ALA A 26 -35.23 5.43 7.73
N ASN A 27 -35.02 5.33 6.42
CA ASN A 27 -35.97 4.77 5.46
C ASN A 27 -36.33 3.31 5.79
N LEU A 28 -35.32 2.49 6.15
CA LEU A 28 -35.57 1.11 6.53
C LEU A 28 -36.38 0.97 7.82
N ILE A 29 -36.18 1.88 8.79
CA ILE A 29 -36.98 1.96 10.01
C ILE A 29 -38.42 2.34 9.68
N GLU A 30 -38.61 3.35 8.84
CA GLU A 30 -39.97 3.76 8.41
C GLU A 30 -40.68 2.62 7.69
N GLN A 31 -39.99 1.93 6.75
CA GLN A 31 -40.58 0.78 6.03
C GLN A 31 -40.97 -0.38 6.95
N LYS A 32 -40.16 -0.68 7.99
CA LYS A 32 -40.37 -1.85 8.82
C LYS A 32 -41.28 -1.60 10.02
N PHE A 33 -41.34 -0.38 10.53
CA PHE A 33 -42.03 -0.04 11.77
C PHE A 33 -43.07 1.09 11.64
N GLY A 34 -43.14 1.74 10.44
CA GLY A 34 -44.03 2.89 10.23
C GLY A 34 -43.60 4.16 10.99
N VAL A 35 -42.39 4.20 11.54
CA VAL A 35 -41.90 5.29 12.40
C VAL A 35 -40.91 6.16 11.65
N ARG A 36 -41.15 7.46 11.54
CA ARG A 36 -40.21 8.44 11.02
C ARG A 36 -39.30 8.98 12.11
N ILE A 37 -38.02 8.88 11.91
CA ILE A 37 -37.00 9.43 12.82
C ILE A 37 -35.98 10.29 12.07
N GLY A 38 -35.50 11.34 12.74
CA GLY A 38 -34.47 12.24 12.16
C GLY A 38 -33.09 11.62 12.10
N LEU A 39 -32.25 12.13 11.23
CA LEU A 39 -30.89 11.61 11.01
C LEU A 39 -29.98 11.68 12.26
N THR A 40 -30.23 12.67 13.14
CA THR A 40 -29.53 12.78 14.42
C THR A 40 -29.93 11.62 15.35
N ALA A 41 -31.21 11.35 15.50
CA ALA A 41 -31.73 10.25 16.31
C ALA A 41 -31.26 8.88 15.77
N VAL A 42 -31.18 8.72 14.42
CA VAL A 42 -30.55 7.53 13.81
C VAL A 42 -29.09 7.40 14.22
N GLY A 43 -28.32 8.50 14.20
CA GLY A 43 -26.93 8.49 14.64
C GLY A 43 -26.75 8.08 16.09
N GLU A 44 -27.58 8.61 16.99
CA GLU A 44 -27.60 8.26 18.42
C GLU A 44 -28.00 6.80 18.63
N LEU A 45 -28.97 6.33 17.89
CA LEU A 45 -29.43 4.94 17.96
C LEU A 45 -28.35 3.97 17.49
N LEU A 46 -27.65 4.29 16.38
CA LEU A 46 -26.51 3.49 15.90
C LEU A 46 -25.38 3.47 16.94
N ALA A 47 -25.06 4.61 17.56
CA ALA A 47 -24.06 4.71 18.62
C ALA A 47 -24.43 3.86 19.85
N LYS A 48 -25.69 3.90 20.29
CA LYS A 48 -26.21 3.04 21.39
C LYS A 48 -26.10 1.55 21.07
N LEU A 49 -26.13 1.18 19.78
CA LEU A 49 -25.91 -0.18 19.30
C LEU A 49 -24.43 -0.54 19.13
N GLY A 50 -23.49 0.34 19.53
CA GLY A 50 -22.06 0.11 19.37
C GLY A 50 -21.56 0.29 17.93
N LEU A 51 -22.34 0.90 17.03
CA LEU A 51 -21.97 1.14 15.65
C LEU A 51 -21.44 2.56 15.49
N THR A 52 -20.25 2.69 14.90
CA THR A 52 -19.62 3.97 14.57
C THR A 52 -19.33 4.06 13.08
N PRO A 53 -19.28 5.27 12.48
CA PRO A 53 -18.88 5.42 11.10
C PRO A 53 -17.44 4.91 10.89
N GLN A 54 -17.29 3.94 9.99
CA GLN A 54 -16.00 3.35 9.65
C GLN A 54 -15.72 3.54 8.16
N LYS A 55 -14.45 3.76 7.81
CA LYS A 55 -14.04 3.64 6.41
C LYS A 55 -13.89 2.15 6.08
N PRO A 56 -14.65 1.64 5.10
CA PRO A 56 -14.55 0.24 4.72
C PRO A 56 -13.14 -0.15 4.29
N LEU A 57 -12.73 -1.35 4.63
CA LEU A 57 -11.55 -1.97 4.04
C LEU A 57 -11.96 -2.58 2.71
N GLU A 58 -11.33 -2.10 1.64
CA GLU A 58 -11.48 -2.71 0.32
C GLU A 58 -10.65 -3.99 0.27
N ARG A 59 -11.30 -5.10 -0.10
CA ARG A 59 -10.64 -6.39 -0.35
C ARG A 59 -11.06 -6.92 -1.70
N ALA A 60 -10.10 -7.36 -2.50
CA ALA A 60 -10.41 -8.01 -3.76
C ALA A 60 -11.16 -9.33 -3.53
N TYR A 61 -12.15 -9.62 -4.37
CA TYR A 61 -12.87 -10.90 -4.32
C TYR A 61 -11.95 -12.10 -4.59
N GLN A 62 -10.87 -11.87 -5.33
CA GLN A 62 -9.87 -12.88 -5.70
C GLN A 62 -8.85 -13.18 -4.59
N ARG A 63 -8.97 -12.51 -3.45
CA ARG A 63 -8.08 -12.74 -2.30
C ARG A 63 -8.29 -14.15 -1.75
N ASP A 64 -7.21 -14.91 -1.61
CA ASP A 64 -7.19 -16.26 -1.08
C ASP A 64 -6.62 -16.28 0.35
N PRO A 65 -7.48 -16.43 1.39
CA PRO A 65 -7.02 -16.48 2.78
C PRO A 65 -6.11 -17.67 3.09
N GLU A 66 -6.35 -18.83 2.45
CA GLU A 66 -5.55 -20.04 2.69
C GLU A 66 -4.13 -19.88 2.11
N ALA A 67 -4.04 -19.29 0.92
CA ALA A 67 -2.74 -18.96 0.32
C ALA A 67 -1.95 -17.95 1.16
N ILE A 68 -2.63 -16.98 1.80
CA ILE A 68 -2.01 -16.01 2.71
C ILE A 68 -1.50 -16.71 3.97
N GLU A 69 -2.32 -17.56 4.59
CA GLU A 69 -1.92 -18.30 5.79
C GLU A 69 -0.73 -19.24 5.50
N ARG A 70 -0.78 -19.97 4.38
CA ARG A 70 0.31 -20.84 3.92
C ARG A 70 1.59 -20.04 3.64
N TRP A 71 1.46 -18.84 3.05
CA TRP A 71 2.59 -17.95 2.86
C TRP A 71 3.27 -17.60 4.18
N GLN A 72 2.51 -17.18 5.16
CA GLN A 72 3.04 -16.75 6.45
C GLN A 72 3.64 -17.88 7.27
N ARG A 73 3.00 -19.06 7.26
CA ARG A 73 3.42 -20.20 8.11
C ARG A 73 4.47 -21.12 7.48
N GLU A 74 4.50 -21.21 6.16
CA GLU A 74 5.33 -22.20 5.45
C GLU A 74 6.28 -21.55 4.44
N THR A 75 5.72 -20.79 3.49
CA THR A 75 6.47 -20.31 2.31
C THR A 75 7.53 -19.29 2.71
N TYR A 76 7.15 -18.24 3.42
CA TYR A 76 8.11 -17.23 3.83
C TYR A 76 9.18 -17.76 4.79
N PRO A 77 8.87 -18.54 5.84
CA PRO A 77 9.89 -19.18 6.67
C PRO A 77 10.88 -20.07 5.88
N ALA A 78 10.40 -20.75 4.83
CA ALA A 78 11.30 -21.52 3.96
C ALA A 78 12.23 -20.60 3.15
N ILE A 79 11.71 -19.48 2.61
CA ILE A 79 12.52 -18.47 1.91
C ILE A 79 13.58 -17.88 2.86
N ALA A 80 13.20 -17.51 4.07
CA ALA A 80 14.11 -16.95 5.05
C ALA A 80 15.23 -17.92 5.43
N ARG A 81 14.90 -19.21 5.62
CA ARG A 81 15.90 -20.27 5.86
C ARG A 81 16.85 -20.47 4.67
N ALA A 82 16.30 -20.49 3.44
CA ALA A 82 17.09 -20.62 2.22
C ALA A 82 18.04 -19.44 2.04
N ALA A 83 17.58 -18.21 2.24
CA ALA A 83 18.42 -17.03 2.20
C ALA A 83 19.54 -17.09 3.23
N LYS A 84 19.23 -17.45 4.46
CA LYS A 84 20.22 -17.59 5.55
C LYS A 84 21.26 -18.65 5.25
N ALA A 85 20.86 -19.78 4.65
CA ALA A 85 21.77 -20.89 4.33
C ALA A 85 22.86 -20.50 3.34
N VAL A 86 22.60 -19.54 2.45
CA VAL A 86 23.56 -19.04 1.48
C VAL A 86 24.20 -17.69 1.87
N GLY A 87 24.00 -17.25 3.12
CA GLY A 87 24.49 -15.94 3.57
C GLY A 87 23.81 -14.74 2.90
N GLY A 88 22.63 -14.96 2.31
CA GLY A 88 21.88 -13.94 1.61
C GLY A 88 20.89 -13.17 2.48
N GLU A 89 20.19 -12.22 1.87
CA GLU A 89 19.17 -11.40 2.51
C GLU A 89 17.84 -11.46 1.76
N VAL A 90 16.73 -11.38 2.53
CA VAL A 90 15.39 -11.25 1.95
C VAL A 90 15.04 -9.76 1.85
N TYR A 91 14.73 -9.33 0.62
CA TYR A 91 14.20 -8.01 0.29
C TYR A 91 12.74 -8.12 -0.12
N PHE A 92 11.94 -7.13 0.26
CA PHE A 92 10.57 -6.94 -0.22
C PHE A 92 10.57 -5.75 -1.16
N TRP A 93 10.07 -5.97 -2.35
CA TRP A 93 10.04 -5.02 -3.47
C TRP A 93 8.62 -4.56 -3.77
N ASP A 94 8.49 -3.29 -4.12
CA ASP A 94 7.25 -2.70 -4.60
C ASP A 94 7.50 -1.46 -5.46
N GLU A 95 6.48 -1.04 -6.21
CA GLU A 95 6.49 0.16 -7.02
C GLU A 95 5.39 1.12 -6.58
N SER A 96 5.65 2.41 -6.76
CA SER A 96 4.64 3.44 -6.51
C SER A 96 4.76 4.62 -7.46
N GLY A 97 3.60 5.08 -7.94
CA GLY A 97 3.46 6.33 -8.67
C GLY A 97 3.17 7.51 -7.75
N PHE A 98 3.76 8.65 -8.06
CA PHE A 98 3.53 9.94 -7.41
C PHE A 98 3.07 10.99 -8.42
N ARG A 99 2.20 11.87 -7.97
CA ARG A 99 1.68 12.97 -8.77
C ARG A 99 1.75 14.27 -7.97
N ALA A 100 2.10 15.36 -8.65
CA ALA A 100 2.23 16.67 -8.05
C ALA A 100 0.89 17.33 -7.66
N ASP A 101 -0.21 16.85 -8.25
CA ASP A 101 -1.55 17.39 -8.03
C ASP A 101 -2.28 16.78 -6.81
N THR A 102 -1.64 15.87 -6.10
CA THR A 102 -2.21 15.18 -4.94
C THR A 102 -1.98 15.99 -3.67
N VAL A 103 -3.04 16.60 -3.14
CA VAL A 103 -3.01 17.26 -1.83
C VAL A 103 -3.95 16.49 -0.90
N HIS A 104 -3.43 15.99 0.21
CA HIS A 104 -4.22 15.27 1.20
C HIS A 104 -4.21 16.00 2.54
N GLY A 105 -5.38 16.08 3.16
CA GLY A 105 -5.56 16.61 4.50
C GLY A 105 -6.58 17.73 4.57
N LYS A 106 -6.80 18.20 5.79
CA LYS A 106 -7.62 19.37 6.11
C LYS A 106 -6.71 20.46 6.64
N THR A 107 -7.05 21.71 6.39
CA THR A 107 -6.40 22.88 6.98
C THR A 107 -7.43 23.77 7.65
N TRP A 108 -6.97 24.74 8.43
CA TRP A 108 -7.83 25.70 9.09
C TRP A 108 -8.11 26.89 8.18
N GLY A 109 -9.33 27.39 8.22
CA GLY A 109 -9.80 28.57 7.52
C GLY A 109 -10.93 29.23 8.29
N LYS A 110 -11.27 30.47 7.92
CA LYS A 110 -12.42 31.16 8.49
C LYS A 110 -13.71 30.42 8.12
N LYS A 111 -14.65 30.35 9.07
CA LYS A 111 -15.94 29.72 8.84
C LYS A 111 -16.64 30.31 7.63
N GLY A 112 -16.98 29.45 6.66
CA GLY A 112 -17.61 29.87 5.40
C GLY A 112 -16.63 30.22 4.28
N GLU A 113 -15.32 30.30 4.54
CA GLU A 113 -14.29 30.59 3.54
C GLU A 113 -13.43 29.33 3.32
N THR A 114 -13.47 28.77 2.14
CA THR A 114 -12.66 27.58 1.81
C THR A 114 -11.22 27.99 1.54
N PRO A 115 -10.23 27.48 2.31
CA PRO A 115 -8.82 27.77 2.05
C PRO A 115 -8.39 27.30 0.67
N VAL A 116 -7.59 28.11 -0.01
CA VAL A 116 -7.02 27.81 -1.33
C VAL A 116 -5.55 27.44 -1.18
N VAL A 117 -5.18 26.30 -1.75
CA VAL A 117 -3.77 25.86 -1.86
C VAL A 117 -3.33 25.99 -3.31
N ALA A 118 -2.36 26.85 -3.57
CA ALA A 118 -1.75 26.97 -4.88
C ALA A 118 -0.93 25.71 -5.21
N ARG A 119 -1.10 25.19 -6.41
CA ARG A 119 -0.37 24.01 -6.92
C ARG A 119 0.08 24.25 -8.36
N PRO A 120 1.12 23.55 -8.84
CA PRO A 120 1.51 23.61 -10.24
C PRO A 120 0.36 23.18 -11.16
N GLY A 121 0.09 23.93 -12.21
CA GLY A 121 -0.89 23.55 -13.24
C GLY A 121 -0.43 22.38 -14.12
N GLN A 122 0.89 22.16 -14.22
CA GLN A 122 1.47 21.05 -14.95
C GLN A 122 1.37 19.73 -14.15
N ARG A 123 0.90 18.69 -14.81
CA ARG A 123 0.79 17.34 -14.21
C ARG A 123 2.15 16.65 -14.25
N GLN A 124 2.99 16.96 -13.25
CA GLN A 124 4.21 16.16 -13.06
C GLN A 124 3.84 14.81 -12.41
N SER A 125 4.40 13.75 -12.95
CA SER A 125 4.33 12.41 -12.36
C SER A 125 5.72 11.76 -12.36
N ILE A 126 5.97 10.90 -11.40
CA ILE A 126 7.18 10.09 -11.29
C ILE A 126 6.81 8.73 -10.71
N SER A 127 7.41 7.69 -11.26
CA SER A 127 7.33 6.33 -10.72
C SER A 127 8.61 6.01 -9.95
N THR A 128 8.48 5.18 -8.94
CA THR A 128 9.59 4.73 -8.11
C THR A 128 9.46 3.26 -7.85
N ALA A 129 10.59 2.58 -7.72
CA ALA A 129 10.68 1.24 -7.17
C ALA A 129 11.53 1.28 -5.92
N SER A 130 11.20 0.45 -4.93
CA SER A 130 12.04 0.27 -3.75
C SER A 130 12.12 -1.18 -3.30
N ALA A 131 13.08 -1.45 -2.43
CA ALA A 131 13.23 -2.73 -1.77
C ALA A 131 13.74 -2.53 -0.34
N VAL A 132 13.10 -3.22 0.61
CA VAL A 132 13.38 -3.11 2.05
C VAL A 132 13.71 -4.45 2.67
N THR A 133 14.53 -4.43 3.74
CA THR A 133 14.78 -5.61 4.59
C THR A 133 14.38 -5.36 6.03
N SER A 134 14.08 -6.42 6.77
CA SER A 134 13.82 -6.36 8.21
C SER A 134 15.05 -5.88 9.02
N LYS A 135 16.25 -5.95 8.44
CA LYS A 135 17.48 -5.41 9.04
C LYS A 135 17.64 -3.90 8.86
N GLY A 136 16.78 -3.27 8.05
CA GLY A 136 16.76 -1.81 7.84
C GLY A 136 17.49 -1.34 6.58
N ALA A 137 17.89 -2.24 5.68
CA ALA A 137 18.39 -1.85 4.38
C ALA A 137 17.25 -1.33 3.49
N PHE A 138 17.56 -0.30 2.72
CA PHE A 138 16.63 0.34 1.78
C PHE A 138 17.33 0.65 0.47
N TRP A 139 16.82 0.12 -0.62
CA TRP A 139 17.18 0.45 -1.99
C TRP A 139 16.01 1.14 -2.68
N TYR A 140 16.27 2.08 -3.58
CA TYR A 140 15.25 2.71 -4.41
C TYR A 140 15.83 3.21 -5.73
N SER A 141 14.95 3.39 -6.71
CA SER A 141 15.22 4.06 -7.98
C SER A 141 13.97 4.79 -8.46
N THR A 142 14.15 5.90 -9.18
CA THR A 142 13.06 6.68 -9.77
C THR A 142 13.10 6.58 -11.29
N TYR A 143 11.93 6.51 -11.94
CA TYR A 143 11.81 6.40 -13.38
C TYR A 143 10.55 7.10 -13.89
N GLN A 144 10.46 7.27 -15.20
CA GLN A 144 9.29 7.85 -15.87
C GLN A 144 8.39 6.76 -16.44
N GLY A 145 7.08 6.97 -16.36
CA GLY A 145 6.09 6.07 -16.96
C GLY A 145 5.79 4.82 -16.13
N GLY A 146 5.26 3.80 -16.79
CA GLY A 146 4.92 2.51 -16.20
C GLY A 146 6.09 1.54 -16.25
N LEU A 147 6.09 0.56 -15.33
CA LEU A 147 7.05 -0.53 -15.34
C LEU A 147 6.73 -1.51 -16.48
N ASN A 148 7.74 -1.85 -17.27
CA ASN A 148 7.74 -2.94 -18.23
C ASN A 148 8.88 -3.91 -17.92
N GLU A 149 8.95 -5.04 -18.64
CA GLU A 149 9.95 -6.07 -18.39
C GLU A 149 11.40 -5.61 -18.58
N GLN A 150 11.65 -4.76 -19.60
CA GLN A 150 13.00 -4.23 -19.88
C GLN A 150 13.47 -3.33 -18.74
N LEU A 151 12.60 -2.39 -18.33
CA LEU A 151 12.90 -1.48 -17.23
C LEU A 151 13.05 -2.26 -15.92
N PHE A 152 12.22 -3.27 -15.67
CA PHE A 152 12.35 -4.09 -14.46
C PHE A 152 13.71 -4.79 -14.41
N VAL A 153 14.18 -5.40 -15.52
CA VAL A 153 15.51 -6.00 -15.60
C VAL A 153 16.61 -4.97 -15.35
N GLU A 154 16.49 -3.75 -15.90
CA GLU A 154 17.48 -2.69 -15.64
C GLU A 154 17.49 -2.27 -14.15
N LEU A 155 16.34 -2.17 -13.51
CA LEU A 155 16.25 -1.88 -12.07
C LEU A 155 16.86 -3.02 -11.23
N LEU A 156 16.63 -4.28 -11.61
CA LEU A 156 17.27 -5.42 -10.95
C LEU A 156 18.79 -5.39 -11.11
N LYS A 157 19.30 -5.07 -12.31
CA LYS A 157 20.75 -4.87 -12.55
C LYS A 157 21.31 -3.75 -11.68
N GLN A 158 20.60 -2.62 -11.55
CA GLN A 158 21.01 -1.52 -10.69
C GLN A 158 21.05 -1.96 -9.22
N MET A 159 20.04 -2.70 -8.75
CA MET A 159 19.97 -3.20 -7.39
C MET A 159 21.13 -4.17 -7.11
N MET A 160 21.50 -5.02 -8.07
CA MET A 160 22.53 -6.06 -7.92
C MET A 160 23.96 -5.57 -8.18
N ARG A 161 24.16 -4.35 -8.71
CA ARG A 161 25.42 -3.86 -9.29
C ARG A 161 26.64 -4.03 -8.38
N TYR A 162 26.51 -3.79 -7.10
CA TYR A 162 27.62 -3.83 -6.13
C TYR A 162 27.37 -4.83 -5.00
N ARG A 163 26.43 -5.76 -5.21
CA ARG A 163 26.11 -6.77 -4.20
C ARG A 163 26.87 -8.04 -4.48
N THR A 164 27.49 -8.54 -3.44
CA THR A 164 28.19 -9.84 -3.43
C THR A 164 27.31 -10.91 -2.80
N GLU A 165 26.52 -10.53 -1.80
CA GLU A 165 25.63 -11.42 -1.09
C GLU A 165 24.39 -11.77 -1.93
N PRO A 166 23.91 -13.02 -1.86
CA PRO A 166 22.68 -13.43 -2.53
C PRO A 166 21.46 -12.61 -2.04
N VAL A 167 20.57 -12.30 -2.97
CA VAL A 167 19.33 -11.58 -2.72
C VAL A 167 18.14 -12.49 -3.02
N HIS A 168 17.29 -12.71 -2.03
CA HIS A 168 15.98 -13.29 -2.20
C HIS A 168 14.95 -12.16 -2.25
N LEU A 169 14.44 -11.86 -3.44
CA LEU A 169 13.53 -10.74 -3.67
C LEU A 169 12.10 -11.21 -3.66
N VAL A 170 11.32 -10.72 -2.70
CA VAL A 170 9.88 -10.95 -2.57
C VAL A 170 9.14 -9.79 -3.21
N LEU A 171 8.25 -10.07 -4.14
CA LEU A 171 7.50 -9.08 -4.91
C LEU A 171 6.11 -9.60 -5.28
N ASP A 172 5.27 -8.74 -5.79
CA ASP A 172 3.96 -9.13 -6.29
C ASP A 172 4.03 -9.95 -7.59
N GLY A 173 2.90 -10.48 -7.99
CA GLY A 173 2.78 -11.33 -9.16
C GLY A 173 2.50 -10.59 -10.47
N MET A 174 2.87 -9.31 -10.62
CA MET A 174 2.64 -8.55 -11.86
C MET A 174 3.18 -9.28 -13.10
N PRO A 175 2.49 -9.20 -14.25
CA PRO A 175 2.95 -9.85 -15.49
C PRO A 175 4.38 -9.45 -15.88
N ALA A 176 4.76 -8.18 -15.71
CA ALA A 176 6.10 -7.68 -16.03
C ALA A 176 7.22 -8.40 -15.25
N HIS A 177 6.93 -8.91 -14.04
CA HIS A 177 7.90 -9.62 -13.20
C HIS A 177 8.13 -11.09 -13.61
N LYS A 178 7.24 -11.67 -14.42
CA LYS A 178 7.22 -13.12 -14.72
C LYS A 178 7.61 -13.47 -16.15
N THR A 179 8.05 -12.49 -16.91
CA THR A 179 8.38 -12.65 -18.33
C THR A 179 9.61 -13.53 -18.56
N LYS A 180 9.77 -13.99 -19.81
CA LYS A 180 10.95 -14.76 -20.21
C LYS A 180 12.25 -13.94 -20.03
N LEU A 181 12.21 -12.64 -20.35
CA LEU A 181 13.36 -11.74 -20.20
C LEU A 181 13.84 -11.69 -18.75
N VAL A 182 12.92 -11.52 -17.80
CA VAL A 182 13.24 -11.50 -16.36
C VAL A 182 13.81 -12.84 -15.90
N LYS A 183 13.19 -13.95 -16.29
CA LYS A 183 13.68 -15.29 -15.94
C LYS A 183 15.09 -15.54 -16.50
N THR A 184 15.36 -15.12 -17.73
CA THR A 184 16.69 -15.23 -18.34
C THR A 184 17.74 -14.41 -17.58
N TYR A 185 17.39 -13.17 -17.20
CA TYR A 185 18.31 -12.36 -16.40
C TYR A 185 18.56 -12.99 -15.01
N VAL A 186 17.51 -13.43 -14.31
CA VAL A 186 17.65 -14.07 -12.99
C VAL A 186 18.54 -15.32 -13.09
N ALA A 187 18.33 -16.17 -14.09
CA ALA A 187 19.18 -17.35 -14.33
C ALA A 187 20.66 -16.96 -14.56
N SER A 188 20.92 -15.87 -15.29
CA SER A 188 22.29 -15.38 -15.54
C SER A 188 23.01 -14.87 -14.28
N THR A 189 22.31 -14.69 -13.16
CA THR A 189 22.91 -14.29 -11.88
C THR A 189 23.49 -15.47 -11.10
N GLU A 190 23.33 -16.71 -11.58
CA GLU A 190 23.88 -17.93 -10.98
C GLU A 190 23.55 -18.08 -9.48
N GLY A 191 22.27 -17.80 -9.14
CA GLY A 191 21.76 -17.91 -7.77
C GLY A 191 21.99 -16.68 -6.88
N ARG A 192 22.69 -15.64 -7.37
CA ARG A 192 22.81 -14.37 -6.61
C ARG A 192 21.51 -13.60 -6.50
N LEU A 193 20.54 -13.83 -7.39
CA LEU A 193 19.20 -13.26 -7.32
C LEU A 193 18.16 -14.37 -7.46
N THR A 194 17.27 -14.47 -6.49
CA THR A 194 16.10 -15.38 -6.54
C THR A 194 14.83 -14.57 -6.33
N LEU A 195 13.83 -14.76 -7.19
CA LEU A 195 12.54 -14.09 -7.09
C LEU A 195 11.51 -15.00 -6.42
N HIS A 196 10.74 -14.42 -5.50
CA HIS A 196 9.63 -15.06 -4.80
C HIS A 196 8.38 -14.20 -4.93
N PHE A 197 7.24 -14.81 -5.23
CA PHE A 197 6.02 -14.07 -5.49
C PHE A 197 5.04 -14.19 -4.32
N LEU A 198 4.56 -13.05 -3.85
CA LEU A 198 3.49 -12.97 -2.86
C LEU A 198 2.20 -13.63 -3.37
N PRO A 199 1.34 -14.11 -2.47
CA PRO A 199 -0.02 -14.48 -2.83
C PRO A 199 -0.73 -13.33 -3.55
N GLY A 200 -1.56 -13.67 -4.54
CA GLY A 200 -2.32 -12.66 -5.28
C GLY A 200 -3.26 -11.85 -4.38
N TYR A 201 -3.40 -10.57 -4.69
CA TYR A 201 -4.33 -9.65 -3.99
C TYR A 201 -4.10 -9.55 -2.48
N ALA A 202 -2.86 -9.67 -2.03
CA ALA A 202 -2.45 -9.57 -0.62
C ALA A 202 -1.34 -8.51 -0.40
N PRO A 203 -1.55 -7.23 -0.78
CA PRO A 203 -0.55 -6.18 -0.63
C PRO A 203 -0.16 -5.95 0.83
N GLU A 204 -1.06 -6.27 1.76
CA GLU A 204 -0.79 -6.14 3.19
C GLU A 204 0.35 -7.03 3.70
N LEU A 205 0.78 -8.02 2.93
CA LEU A 205 1.93 -8.86 3.24
C LEU A 205 3.27 -8.20 2.86
N ASN A 206 3.22 -7.14 2.05
CA ASN A 206 4.41 -6.44 1.61
C ASN A 206 4.74 -5.26 2.53
N PRO A 207 5.84 -5.31 3.31
CA PRO A 207 6.24 -4.19 4.17
C PRO A 207 6.62 -2.93 3.37
N ASP A 208 6.99 -3.04 2.10
CA ASP A 208 7.34 -1.90 1.24
C ASP A 208 6.14 -0.99 0.95
N GLU A 209 4.91 -1.51 0.98
CA GLU A 209 3.68 -0.71 0.95
C GLU A 209 3.61 0.31 2.11
N LEU A 210 4.24 0.00 3.24
CA LEU A 210 4.32 0.92 4.37
C LEU A 210 5.31 2.07 4.13
N VAL A 211 6.36 1.82 3.35
CA VAL A 211 7.25 2.89 2.87
C VAL A 211 6.45 3.86 2.00
N TRP A 212 5.70 3.37 1.04
CA TRP A 212 4.88 4.22 0.17
C TRP A 212 3.80 4.97 0.93
N SER A 213 3.16 4.30 1.89
CA SER A 213 2.21 4.95 2.79
C SER A 213 2.86 6.08 3.60
N HIS A 214 4.09 5.88 4.08
CA HIS A 214 4.87 6.90 4.79
C HIS A 214 5.22 8.06 3.85
N VAL A 215 5.82 7.78 2.69
CA VAL A 215 6.21 8.81 1.70
C VAL A 215 5.00 9.64 1.26
N LYS A 216 3.88 9.00 0.94
CA LYS A 216 2.66 9.70 0.55
C LYS A 216 2.10 10.59 1.66
N ARG A 217 2.11 10.13 2.91
CA ARG A 217 1.53 10.87 4.05
C ARG A 217 2.42 11.99 4.59
N THR A 218 3.75 11.85 4.53
CA THR A 218 4.69 12.81 5.12
C THR A 218 5.32 13.75 4.10
N GLY A 219 5.28 13.41 2.82
CA GLY A 219 5.95 14.13 1.74
C GLY A 219 5.04 15.05 0.91
N VAL A 220 4.96 14.73 -0.36
CA VAL A 220 4.33 15.59 -1.39
C VAL A 220 2.87 15.94 -1.08
N ALA A 221 2.13 15.03 -0.46
CA ALA A 221 0.73 15.27 -0.09
C ALA A 221 0.54 16.38 0.95
N ARG A 222 1.54 16.60 1.84
CA ARG A 222 1.51 17.65 2.86
C ARG A 222 2.23 18.95 2.44
N THR A 223 3.15 18.83 1.53
CA THR A 223 3.97 19.94 1.04
C THR A 223 3.83 20.05 -0.47
N PRO A 224 2.81 20.74 -1.00
CA PRO A 224 2.67 20.95 -2.43
C PRO A 224 3.94 21.54 -3.04
N LEU A 225 4.19 21.22 -4.30
CA LEU A 225 5.33 21.78 -5.03
C LEU A 225 5.19 23.29 -5.15
N ARG A 226 6.26 24.01 -4.89
CA ARG A 226 6.39 25.45 -5.18
C ARG A 226 6.68 25.65 -6.67
N LYS A 227 6.53 26.90 -7.12
CA LYS A 227 6.90 27.28 -8.50
C LYS A 227 8.38 26.99 -8.76
N GLY A 228 8.67 26.22 -9.80
CA GLY A 228 10.04 25.83 -10.16
C GLY A 228 10.56 24.56 -9.50
N GLU A 229 9.90 24.02 -8.49
CA GLU A 229 10.28 22.72 -7.90
C GLU A 229 9.89 21.54 -8.82
N LYS A 230 10.74 20.52 -8.86
CA LYS A 230 10.47 19.27 -9.58
C LYS A 230 10.00 18.20 -8.62
N LEU A 231 8.94 17.48 -8.99
CA LEU A 231 8.41 16.36 -8.21
C LEU A 231 9.48 15.30 -7.96
N ARG A 232 10.30 15.01 -8.97
CA ARG A 232 11.38 14.03 -8.88
C ARG A 232 12.33 14.35 -7.74
N ASP A 233 12.86 15.57 -7.71
CA ASP A 233 13.87 15.98 -6.74
C ASP A 233 13.31 15.87 -5.31
N LYS A 234 12.04 16.22 -5.14
CA LYS A 234 11.35 16.14 -3.85
C LYS A 234 11.15 14.69 -3.37
N ILE A 235 10.76 13.79 -4.27
CA ILE A 235 10.61 12.36 -3.96
C ILE A 235 11.98 11.75 -3.67
N GLU A 236 13.00 12.02 -4.48
CA GLU A 236 14.36 11.51 -4.28
C GLU A 236 14.95 11.98 -2.94
N ALA A 237 14.77 13.25 -2.56
CA ALA A 237 15.22 13.77 -1.27
C ALA A 237 14.55 13.05 -0.09
N GLN A 238 13.24 12.75 -0.21
CA GLN A 238 12.50 12.02 0.82
C GLN A 238 12.96 10.55 0.92
N LEU A 239 13.16 9.88 -0.20
CA LEU A 239 13.67 8.50 -0.24
C LEU A 239 15.12 8.43 0.28
N ALA A 240 15.95 9.41 -0.06
CA ALA A 240 17.30 9.52 0.50
C ALA A 240 17.29 9.68 2.03
N THR A 241 16.33 10.44 2.58
CA THR A 241 16.14 10.54 4.03
C THR A 241 15.78 9.20 4.66
N ILE A 242 14.89 8.42 4.05
CA ILE A 242 14.54 7.08 4.54
C ILE A 242 15.77 6.15 4.50
N LYS A 243 16.58 6.24 3.44
CA LYS A 243 17.78 5.40 3.26
C LYS A 243 18.80 5.55 4.38
N ILE A 244 18.92 6.74 4.97
CA ILE A 244 19.84 6.99 6.08
C ILE A 244 19.19 6.77 7.46
N MET A 245 17.96 6.24 7.50
CA MET A 245 17.20 5.98 8.72
C MET A 245 16.84 4.48 8.85
N PRO A 246 17.81 3.56 9.06
CA PRO A 246 17.53 2.12 9.13
C PRO A 246 16.51 1.76 10.22
N GLN A 247 16.48 2.52 11.32
CA GLN A 247 15.49 2.34 12.39
C GLN A 247 14.06 2.60 11.94
N LEU A 248 13.84 3.55 11.00
CA LEU A 248 12.53 3.79 10.41
C LEU A 248 12.11 2.61 9.53
N VAL A 249 13.04 2.10 8.70
CA VAL A 249 12.79 0.93 7.85
C VAL A 249 12.43 -0.28 8.71
N ARG A 250 13.20 -0.57 9.76
CA ARG A 250 12.89 -1.65 10.72
C ARG A 250 11.53 -1.47 11.40
N ALA A 251 11.09 -0.23 11.65
CA ALA A 251 9.81 0.04 12.28
C ALA A 251 8.62 -0.38 11.39
N PHE A 252 8.74 -0.35 10.06
CA PHE A 252 7.71 -0.84 9.16
C PHE A 252 7.42 -2.33 9.37
N PHE A 253 8.43 -3.14 9.66
CA PHE A 253 8.29 -4.58 9.90
C PHE A 253 7.63 -4.93 11.24
N LYS A 254 7.51 -3.97 12.18
CA LYS A 254 6.87 -4.20 13.49
C LYS A 254 5.34 -4.10 13.46
N THR A 255 4.75 -3.79 12.32
CA THR A 255 3.28 -3.73 12.20
C THR A 255 2.69 -5.14 12.19
N PRO A 256 1.52 -5.38 12.83
CA PRO A 256 0.95 -6.73 12.96
C PRO A 256 0.77 -7.48 11.64
N ARG A 257 0.55 -6.74 10.53
CA ARG A 257 0.32 -7.35 9.20
C ARG A 257 1.55 -8.01 8.61
N VAL A 258 2.73 -7.53 8.94
CA VAL A 258 4.02 -8.01 8.42
C VAL A 258 4.93 -8.58 9.53
N ALA A 259 4.41 -8.74 10.75
CA ALA A 259 5.16 -9.31 11.88
C ALA A 259 5.68 -10.73 11.60
N TYR A 260 5.00 -11.50 10.76
CA TYR A 260 5.42 -12.83 10.30
C TYR A 260 6.84 -12.88 9.70
N ILE A 261 7.42 -11.71 9.39
CA ILE A 261 8.75 -11.60 8.78
C ILE A 261 9.87 -11.65 9.84
N ILE A 262 9.57 -11.19 11.05
CA ILE A 262 10.55 -11.04 12.14
C ILE A 262 10.37 -12.06 13.28
N ASP A 263 9.26 -12.79 13.26
CA ASP A 263 9.00 -13.91 14.14
C ASP A 263 9.75 -15.15 13.63
#